data_5a85bebfe5c883f2328d07158029c40e
#
_entry.id   5a85bebfe5c883f2328d07158029c40e
#
_cell.length_a   1.000
_cell.length_b   1.000
_cell.length_c   1.000
_cell.angle_alpha   90.00
_cell.angle_beta   90.00
_cell.angle_gamma   90.00
#
_symmetry.space_group_name_H-M   'P 1'
#
loop_
_entity.id
_entity.type
_entity.pdbx_description
1 polymer ?
#
loop_
_entity_poly.entity_id
_entity_poly.type
_entity_poly.pdbx_seq_one_letter_code
_entity_poly.pdbx_strand_id
1 'polypeptide(L)'
;MVAMRTARDLQKFLPQGEEGKPLAKYSEKYCIGITVTGQDAAPSWNAKAAEASFYTLRATVEKLLRRFGIDIYSLRSESLDSDLYADAIALMQGNKRVIEMGVVAPALMRRFDLKQPVYYAEIDFELILRAAKKQRITVEELSKFPEVKRDLALLVDKNVTFAELRQIAFATEKKLLKRVTLFDVYEGDKLPEGKKSYALGFTLEDKSQTLNDKVIEKTMNNLQRQLETRAGAQVRS
;
A
#
# COMPACT_ATOMS: atom_id res chain seq x y z
N MET A 1 17.37 10.51 6.48
CA MET A 1 16.76 11.87 6.35
C MET A 1 15.81 11.84 5.16
N VAL A 2 14.51 11.93 5.39
CA VAL A 2 13.52 11.96 4.31
C VAL A 2 13.43 13.40 3.80
N ALA A 3 13.99 13.66 2.63
CA ALA A 3 13.89 14.98 1.99
C ALA A 3 12.65 14.98 1.08
N MET A 4 11.60 15.70 1.47
CA MET A 4 10.52 16.03 0.55
C MET A 4 10.98 17.17 -0.35
N ARG A 5 11.10 16.93 -1.63
CA ARG A 5 11.28 17.98 -2.64
C ARG A 5 10.02 18.06 -3.49
N THR A 6 9.45 19.25 -3.58
CA THR A 6 8.49 19.58 -4.63
C THR A 6 9.29 19.73 -5.92
N ALA A 7 9.19 18.78 -6.81
CA ALA A 7 9.77 18.89 -8.14
C ALA A 7 8.71 19.47 -9.09
N ARG A 8 9.03 20.58 -9.73
CA ARG A 8 8.36 21.01 -10.97
C ARG A 8 8.90 20.11 -12.07
N ASP A 9 8.11 19.14 -12.49
CA ASP A 9 8.48 18.30 -13.60
C ASP A 9 8.07 19.01 -14.90
N LEU A 10 9.04 19.63 -15.55
CA LEU A 10 8.90 20.19 -16.89
C LEU A 10 8.99 19.04 -17.90
N GLN A 11 7.92 18.30 -18.07
CA GLN A 11 7.84 17.38 -19.19
C GLN A 11 7.60 18.16 -20.49
N LYS A 12 8.65 18.23 -21.31
CA LYS A 12 8.48 18.64 -22.71
C LYS A 12 7.71 17.55 -23.44
N PHE A 13 6.40 17.71 -23.55
CA PHE A 13 5.61 16.94 -24.51
C PHE A 13 5.78 17.56 -25.88
N LEU A 14 6.20 16.74 -26.86
CA LEU A 14 6.01 17.09 -28.26
C LEU A 14 4.49 17.24 -28.51
N PRO A 15 4.06 18.35 -29.10
CA PRO A 15 2.64 18.66 -29.16
C PRO A 15 1.90 17.66 -30.07
N GLN A 16 0.92 16.99 -29.49
CA GLN A 16 -0.26 16.59 -30.23
C GLN A 16 -1.31 17.69 -30.02
N GLY A 17 -1.18 18.79 -30.66
CA GLY A 17 -2.07 19.91 -30.42
C GLY A 17 -2.22 20.81 -31.62
N GLU A 18 -3.43 21.26 -31.81
CA GLU A 18 -3.86 22.19 -32.87
C GLU A 18 -2.88 23.35 -33.06
N GLU A 19 -2.46 23.58 -34.30
CA GLU A 19 -1.69 24.75 -34.68
C GLU A 19 -2.39 26.03 -34.23
N GLY A 20 -1.66 26.87 -33.45
CA GLY A 20 -2.12 28.22 -33.13
C GLY A 20 -2.21 28.57 -31.64
N LYS A 21 -1.98 27.64 -30.70
CA LYS A 21 -1.93 27.96 -29.26
C LYS A 21 -0.48 27.97 -28.75
N PRO A 22 0.10 29.15 -28.42
CA PRO A 22 1.51 29.25 -28.03
C PRO A 22 1.88 28.47 -26.77
N LEU A 23 0.93 28.07 -25.93
CA LEU A 23 1.12 27.28 -24.72
C LEU A 23 0.90 25.76 -24.91
N ALA A 24 0.47 25.29 -26.12
CA ALA A 24 0.21 23.89 -26.38
C ALA A 24 1.47 23.00 -26.40
N LYS A 25 2.66 23.59 -26.42
CA LYS A 25 3.96 22.88 -26.45
C LYS A 25 4.43 22.39 -25.08
N TYR A 26 3.81 22.82 -24.00
CA TYR A 26 4.27 22.53 -22.63
C TYR A 26 3.10 22.08 -21.77
N SER A 27 3.35 21.06 -20.97
CA SER A 27 2.43 20.60 -19.92
C SER A 27 3.20 20.61 -18.60
N GLU A 28 2.64 21.23 -17.58
CA GLU A 28 3.19 21.28 -16.23
C GLU A 28 2.23 20.59 -15.27
N LYS A 29 2.76 19.80 -14.37
CA LYS A 29 2.01 19.19 -13.26
C LYS A 29 2.79 19.29 -11.96
N TYR A 30 2.08 19.40 -10.85
CA TYR A 30 2.70 19.33 -9.54
C TYR A 30 2.82 17.88 -9.12
N CYS A 31 4.06 17.45 -8.80
CA CYS A 31 4.36 16.13 -8.27
C CYS A 31 5.07 16.26 -6.92
N ILE A 32 4.90 15.26 -6.05
CA ILE A 32 5.69 15.08 -4.85
C ILE A 32 6.64 13.92 -5.10
N GLY A 33 7.97 14.20 -5.07
CA GLY A 33 9.00 13.18 -5.07
C GLY A 33 9.42 12.84 -3.63
N ILE A 34 9.47 11.55 -3.31
CA ILE A 34 9.96 11.04 -2.02
C ILE A 34 11.11 10.09 -2.30
N THR A 35 12.28 10.38 -1.73
CA THR A 35 13.47 9.55 -1.83
C THR A 35 13.86 9.04 -0.46
N VAL A 36 14.12 7.74 -0.36
CA VAL A 36 14.59 7.09 0.86
C VAL A 36 15.86 6.28 0.54
N THR A 37 16.90 6.43 1.34
CA THR A 37 18.17 5.69 1.20
C THR A 37 18.90 5.64 2.55
N GLY A 38 19.84 4.71 2.69
CA GLY A 38 20.67 4.58 3.87
C GLY A 38 19.96 3.93 5.05
N GLN A 39 20.06 4.53 6.23
CA GLN A 39 19.47 4.01 7.46
C GLN A 39 18.10 4.66 7.74
N ASP A 40 17.13 3.85 8.05
CA ASP A 40 15.79 4.29 8.48
C ASP A 40 15.81 4.85 9.92
N ALA A 41 16.58 4.18 10.79
CA ALA A 41 16.79 4.63 12.17
C ALA A 41 18.26 4.51 12.57
N ALA A 42 18.77 5.53 13.26
CA ALA A 42 20.10 5.44 13.87
C ALA A 42 20.11 4.36 14.97
N PRO A 43 21.25 3.67 15.17
CA PRO A 43 21.37 2.72 16.25
C PRO A 43 21.23 3.43 17.61
N SER A 44 20.51 2.82 18.52
CA SER A 44 20.37 3.28 19.91
C SER A 44 20.67 2.14 20.88
N TRP A 45 20.74 2.43 22.16
CA TRP A 45 21.03 1.43 23.19
C TRP A 45 20.00 0.27 23.23
N ASN A 46 18.78 0.51 22.77
CA ASN A 46 17.66 -0.45 22.80
C ASN A 46 17.19 -0.89 21.40
N ALA A 47 17.79 -0.37 20.31
CA ALA A 47 17.40 -0.72 18.95
C ALA A 47 18.63 -0.79 18.03
N LYS A 48 18.68 -1.83 17.20
CA LYS A 48 19.67 -1.93 16.13
C LYS A 48 19.34 -0.95 15.02
N ALA A 49 20.37 -0.50 14.29
CA ALA A 49 20.16 0.23 13.04
C ALA A 49 19.32 -0.61 12.08
N ALA A 50 18.33 0.00 11.48
CA ALA A 50 17.55 -0.60 10.40
C ALA A 50 17.91 0.10 9.10
N GLU A 51 18.19 -0.67 8.06
CA GLU A 51 18.38 -0.12 6.72
C GLU A 51 17.04 0.29 6.12
N ALA A 52 17.08 1.35 5.33
CA ALA A 52 15.94 1.77 4.55
C ALA A 52 15.57 0.68 3.54
N SER A 53 14.28 0.52 3.31
CA SER A 53 13.73 -0.50 2.43
C SER A 53 12.58 0.07 1.59
N PHE A 54 12.13 -0.70 0.60
CA PHE A 54 10.89 -0.38 -0.10
C PHE A 54 9.71 -0.17 0.85
N TYR A 55 9.65 -0.94 1.94
CA TYR A 55 8.59 -0.81 2.93
C TYR A 55 8.68 0.49 3.75
N THR A 56 9.89 1.02 3.98
CA THR A 56 10.09 2.35 4.58
C THR A 56 9.51 3.44 3.68
N LEU A 57 9.81 3.37 2.36
CA LEU A 57 9.22 4.28 1.37
C LEU A 57 7.70 4.16 1.34
N ARG A 58 7.18 2.93 1.24
CA ARG A 58 5.73 2.66 1.20
C ARG A 58 5.03 3.18 2.46
N ALA A 59 5.59 2.97 3.65
CA ALA A 59 5.03 3.47 4.90
C ALA A 59 4.98 5.01 4.93
N THR A 60 6.00 5.68 4.35
CA THR A 60 6.03 7.15 4.24
C THR A 60 4.94 7.65 3.28
N VAL A 61 4.79 7.01 2.12
CA VAL A 61 3.72 7.30 1.16
C VAL A 61 2.35 7.09 1.79
N GLU A 62 2.15 5.98 2.50
CA GLU A 62 0.89 5.68 3.19
C GLU A 62 0.55 6.71 4.26
N LYS A 63 1.52 7.12 5.08
CA LYS A 63 1.35 8.19 6.07
C LYS A 63 0.93 9.51 5.41
N LEU A 64 1.53 9.84 4.26
CA LEU A 64 1.16 11.03 3.49
C LEU A 64 -0.27 10.93 2.99
N LEU A 65 -0.66 9.83 2.35
CA LEU A 65 -2.02 9.61 1.84
C LEU A 65 -3.07 9.70 2.95
N ARG A 66 -2.80 9.09 4.11
CA ARG A 66 -3.71 9.17 5.27
C ARG A 66 -3.96 10.60 5.75
N ARG A 67 -2.98 11.50 5.65
CA ARG A 67 -3.18 12.92 5.98
C ARG A 67 -4.16 13.61 5.03
N PHE A 68 -4.30 13.11 3.81
CA PHE A 68 -5.30 13.53 2.83
C PHE A 68 -6.61 12.71 2.91
N GLY A 69 -6.74 11.84 3.90
CA GLY A 69 -7.92 10.97 4.07
C GLY A 69 -8.02 9.83 3.04
N ILE A 70 -6.92 9.49 2.38
CA ILE A 70 -6.89 8.45 1.34
C ILE A 70 -6.32 7.16 1.93
N ASP A 71 -7.10 6.08 1.87
CA ASP A 71 -6.59 4.74 2.17
C ASP A 71 -5.80 4.22 0.96
N ILE A 72 -4.53 3.86 1.15
CA ILE A 72 -3.66 3.32 0.10
C ILE A 72 -4.27 2.06 -0.56
N TYR A 73 -5.02 1.27 0.19
CA TYR A 73 -5.68 0.07 -0.32
C TYR A 73 -6.96 0.35 -1.15
N SER A 74 -7.38 1.61 -1.23
CA SER A 74 -8.42 2.03 -2.18
C SER A 74 -7.87 2.19 -3.60
N LEU A 75 -6.54 2.26 -3.74
CA LEU A 75 -5.84 2.34 -5.01
C LEU A 75 -5.46 0.93 -5.48
N ARG A 76 -5.68 0.65 -6.76
CA ARG A 76 -5.29 -0.62 -7.38
C ARG A 76 -3.78 -0.63 -7.63
N SER A 77 -3.09 -1.68 -7.16
CA SER A 77 -1.65 -1.85 -7.39
C SER A 77 -1.42 -2.64 -8.66
N GLU A 78 -0.50 -2.17 -9.50
CA GLU A 78 -0.04 -2.82 -10.72
C GLU A 78 1.50 -2.84 -10.74
N SER A 79 2.08 -3.85 -11.39
CA SER A 79 3.51 -3.84 -11.68
C SER A 79 3.81 -2.72 -12.68
N LEU A 80 4.92 -2.03 -12.47
CA LEU A 80 5.37 -0.95 -13.34
C LEU A 80 6.72 -1.32 -13.94
N ASP A 81 6.75 -1.46 -15.26
CA ASP A 81 7.99 -1.58 -16.03
C ASP A 81 8.45 -0.19 -16.47
N SER A 82 9.70 0.17 -16.11
CA SER A 82 10.29 1.48 -16.37
C SER A 82 11.81 1.44 -16.23
N ASP A 83 12.51 2.16 -17.10
CA ASP A 83 13.98 2.31 -17.03
C ASP A 83 14.46 3.01 -15.74
N LEU A 84 13.58 3.68 -15.02
CA LEU A 84 13.90 4.36 -13.77
C LEU A 84 14.06 3.37 -12.61
N TYR A 85 13.37 2.24 -12.64
CA TYR A 85 13.29 1.31 -11.54
C TYR A 85 13.83 -0.08 -11.91
N ALA A 86 14.44 -0.76 -10.94
CA ALA A 86 14.75 -2.19 -11.03
C ALA A 86 13.50 -3.04 -10.77
N ASP A 87 12.67 -2.58 -9.85
CA ASP A 87 11.38 -3.17 -9.49
C ASP A 87 10.47 -2.06 -8.96
N ALA A 88 9.23 -2.01 -9.45
CA ALA A 88 8.31 -0.94 -9.09
C ALA A 88 6.84 -1.33 -9.19
N ILE A 89 6.03 -0.58 -8.47
CA ILE A 89 4.58 -0.63 -8.55
C ILE A 89 4.00 0.74 -8.87
N ALA A 90 2.89 0.71 -9.61
CA ALA A 90 2.02 1.85 -9.81
C ALA A 90 0.75 1.70 -8.98
N LEU A 91 0.32 2.77 -8.31
CA LEU A 91 -0.97 2.84 -7.64
C LEU A 91 -1.93 3.65 -8.48
N MET A 92 -3.03 3.00 -8.86
CA MET A 92 -4.01 3.50 -9.83
C MET A 92 -5.31 3.90 -9.16
N GLN A 93 -5.88 5.04 -9.57
CA GLN A 93 -7.26 5.42 -9.30
C GLN A 93 -8.07 5.36 -10.61
N GLY A 94 -8.87 4.32 -10.78
CA GLY A 94 -9.42 3.99 -12.10
C GLY A 94 -8.29 3.72 -13.10
N ASN A 95 -8.26 4.47 -14.20
CA ASN A 95 -7.22 4.36 -15.23
C ASN A 95 -6.09 5.40 -15.08
N LYS A 96 -6.08 6.17 -13.98
CA LYS A 96 -5.07 7.20 -13.75
C LYS A 96 -4.04 6.70 -12.76
N ARG A 97 -2.76 6.76 -13.14
CA ARG A 97 -1.64 6.52 -12.24
C ARG A 97 -1.51 7.72 -11.30
N VAL A 98 -1.70 7.45 -10.00
CA VAL A 98 -1.62 8.44 -8.95
C VAL A 98 -0.23 8.47 -8.31
N ILE A 99 0.36 7.29 -8.17
CA ILE A 99 1.67 7.10 -7.55
C ILE A 99 2.44 6.06 -8.34
N GLU A 100 3.73 6.28 -8.50
CA GLU A 100 4.69 5.23 -8.82
C GLU A 100 5.73 5.16 -7.73
N MET A 101 6.18 3.96 -7.38
CA MET A 101 7.22 3.78 -6.38
C MET A 101 7.98 2.48 -6.61
N GLY A 102 9.29 2.52 -6.32
CA GLY A 102 10.13 1.36 -6.55
C GLY A 102 11.57 1.54 -6.09
N VAL A 103 12.38 0.56 -6.44
CA VAL A 103 13.84 0.57 -6.26
C VAL A 103 14.45 1.17 -7.50
N VAL A 104 15.26 2.21 -7.36
CA VAL A 104 15.91 2.88 -8.50
C VAL A 104 16.86 1.90 -9.22
N ALA A 105 16.82 1.94 -10.55
CA ALA A 105 17.63 1.03 -11.39
C ALA A 105 19.13 1.17 -11.13
N PRO A 106 19.88 0.07 -11.00
CA PRO A 106 21.33 0.11 -10.75
C PRO A 106 22.13 0.87 -11.80
N ALA A 107 21.66 0.87 -13.05
CA ALA A 107 22.29 1.63 -14.13
C ALA A 107 22.23 3.14 -13.86
N LEU A 108 21.10 3.61 -13.35
CA LEU A 108 20.93 5.02 -12.99
C LEU A 108 21.74 5.37 -11.72
N MET A 109 21.74 4.51 -10.72
CA MET A 109 22.55 4.70 -9.51
C MET A 109 24.03 4.86 -9.82
N ARG A 110 24.58 4.03 -10.71
CA ARG A 110 26.00 4.14 -11.16
C ARG A 110 26.32 5.48 -11.82
N ARG A 111 25.38 6.06 -12.57
CA ARG A 111 25.56 7.38 -13.21
C ARG A 111 25.76 8.51 -12.21
N PHE A 112 25.23 8.35 -10.99
CA PHE A 112 25.32 9.34 -9.90
C PHE A 112 26.28 8.90 -8.78
N ASP A 113 27.09 7.85 -9.00
CA ASP A 113 28.03 7.27 -8.02
C ASP A 113 27.34 6.92 -6.68
N LEU A 114 26.09 6.45 -6.75
CA LEU A 114 25.34 6.03 -5.58
C LEU A 114 25.64 4.57 -5.27
N LYS A 115 26.11 4.30 -4.04
CA LYS A 115 26.54 2.96 -3.59
C LYS A 115 25.46 2.22 -2.81
N GLN A 116 24.52 2.95 -2.24
CA GLN A 116 23.45 2.38 -1.42
C GLN A 116 22.15 2.33 -2.21
N PRO A 117 21.27 1.34 -1.94
CA PRO A 117 19.95 1.27 -2.56
C PRO A 117 19.18 2.58 -2.36
N VAL A 118 18.54 3.04 -3.42
CA VAL A 118 17.68 4.21 -3.41
C VAL A 118 16.26 3.77 -3.75
N TYR A 119 15.32 4.15 -2.91
CA TYR A 119 13.90 3.93 -3.08
C TYR A 119 13.25 5.27 -3.40
N TYR A 120 12.48 5.32 -4.48
CA TYR A 120 11.87 6.55 -4.97
C TYR A 120 10.39 6.37 -5.21
N ALA A 121 9.61 7.39 -4.88
CA ALA A 121 8.21 7.50 -5.24
C ALA A 121 7.92 8.86 -5.87
N GLU A 122 7.11 8.85 -6.91
CA GLU A 122 6.50 10.05 -7.49
C GLU A 122 4.98 9.99 -7.30
N ILE A 123 4.42 11.08 -6.82
CA ILE A 123 3.00 11.21 -6.52
C ILE A 123 2.43 12.38 -7.33
N ASP A 124 1.39 12.12 -8.12
CA ASP A 124 0.61 13.17 -8.77
C ASP A 124 -0.20 13.94 -7.74
N PHE A 125 0.32 15.14 -7.37
CA PHE A 125 -0.25 15.93 -6.30
C PHE A 125 -1.62 16.48 -6.64
N GLU A 126 -1.90 16.76 -7.92
CA GLU A 126 -3.21 17.25 -8.33
C GLU A 126 -4.29 16.19 -8.17
N LEU A 127 -3.98 14.93 -8.50
CA LEU A 127 -4.92 13.83 -8.29
C LEU A 127 -5.19 13.60 -6.81
N ILE A 128 -4.15 13.69 -5.96
CA ILE A 128 -4.32 13.61 -4.49
C ILE A 128 -5.21 14.73 -3.97
N LEU A 129 -4.99 15.98 -4.40
CA LEU A 129 -5.83 17.11 -3.99
C LEU A 129 -7.29 16.94 -4.43
N ARG A 130 -7.52 16.45 -5.66
CA ARG A 130 -8.88 16.17 -6.15
C ARG A 130 -9.57 15.08 -5.34
N ALA A 131 -8.85 14.04 -4.94
CA ALA A 131 -9.37 13.00 -4.07
C ALA A 131 -9.67 13.53 -2.67
N ALA A 132 -8.76 14.31 -2.08
CA ALA A 132 -8.89 14.91 -0.75
C ALA A 132 -10.10 15.87 -0.66
N LYS A 133 -10.39 16.64 -1.70
CA LYS A 133 -11.57 17.54 -1.74
C LYS A 133 -12.90 16.81 -1.58
N LYS A 134 -12.95 15.51 -1.89
CA LYS A 134 -14.15 14.68 -1.74
C LYS A 134 -14.27 14.07 -0.34
N GLN A 135 -13.22 14.11 0.45
CA GLN A 135 -13.20 13.57 1.80
C GLN A 135 -13.88 14.54 2.78
N ARG A 136 -14.73 13.99 3.63
CA ARG A 136 -15.30 14.72 4.78
C ARG A 136 -14.63 14.20 6.04
N ILE A 137 -14.02 15.10 6.79
CA ILE A 137 -13.51 14.77 8.11
C ILE A 137 -14.71 14.67 9.04
N THR A 138 -15.02 13.46 9.50
CA THR A 138 -16.04 13.21 10.52
C THR A 138 -15.33 12.78 11.80
N VAL A 139 -15.67 13.43 12.91
CA VAL A 139 -15.24 12.99 14.24
C VAL A 139 -16.30 12.03 14.75
N GLU A 140 -15.91 10.78 14.96
CA GLU A 140 -16.78 9.78 15.56
C GLU A 140 -16.39 9.60 17.04
N GLU A 141 -17.37 9.32 17.89
CA GLU A 141 -17.11 8.95 19.28
C GLU A 141 -16.26 7.67 19.33
N LEU A 142 -15.31 7.65 20.25
CA LEU A 142 -14.52 6.44 20.52
C LEU A 142 -15.46 5.33 21.02
N SER A 143 -15.23 4.13 20.51
CA SER A 143 -15.98 2.97 20.97
C SER A 143 -15.75 2.73 22.46
N LYS A 144 -16.84 2.44 23.19
CA LYS A 144 -16.78 2.04 24.61
C LYS A 144 -16.62 0.54 24.77
N PHE A 145 -16.68 -0.21 23.68
CA PHE A 145 -16.61 -1.67 23.68
C PHE A 145 -15.26 -2.16 23.15
N PRO A 146 -14.72 -3.27 23.72
CA PRO A 146 -13.40 -3.75 23.35
C PRO A 146 -13.38 -4.34 21.95
N GLU A 147 -12.26 -4.10 21.24
CA GLU A 147 -11.93 -4.79 19.99
C GLU A 147 -11.55 -6.25 20.28
N VAL A 148 -11.95 -7.16 19.40
CA VAL A 148 -11.56 -8.56 19.42
C VAL A 148 -10.62 -8.85 18.25
N LYS A 149 -9.48 -9.48 18.53
CA LYS A 149 -8.52 -9.89 17.50
C LYS A 149 -8.59 -11.41 17.29
N ARG A 150 -8.54 -11.83 16.05
CA ARG A 150 -8.47 -13.23 15.63
C ARG A 150 -7.50 -13.38 14.47
N ASP A 151 -6.76 -14.44 14.47
CA ASP A 151 -5.73 -14.71 13.47
C ASP A 151 -6.12 -15.92 12.62
N LEU A 152 -5.74 -15.89 11.34
CA LEU A 152 -5.82 -17.02 10.42
C LEU A 152 -4.51 -17.15 9.68
N ALA A 153 -3.95 -18.35 9.65
CA ALA A 153 -2.86 -18.71 8.75
C ALA A 153 -3.46 -19.30 7.46
N LEU A 154 -3.18 -18.68 6.34
CA LEU A 154 -3.74 -19.04 5.04
C LEU A 154 -2.64 -19.48 4.09
N LEU A 155 -2.78 -20.66 3.51
CA LEU A 155 -1.98 -21.13 2.38
C LEU A 155 -2.66 -20.65 1.09
N VAL A 156 -1.93 -19.91 0.27
CA VAL A 156 -2.44 -19.32 -0.98
C VAL A 156 -1.44 -19.51 -2.12
N ASP A 157 -1.87 -19.34 -3.36
CA ASP A 157 -0.97 -19.28 -4.51
C ASP A 157 -0.06 -18.04 -4.44
N LYS A 158 1.16 -18.15 -4.98
CA LYS A 158 2.15 -17.05 -4.93
C LYS A 158 1.66 -15.75 -5.57
N ASN A 159 0.77 -15.83 -6.57
CA ASN A 159 0.18 -14.69 -7.24
C ASN A 159 -0.91 -13.97 -6.43
N VAL A 160 -1.52 -14.63 -5.43
CA VAL A 160 -2.54 -14.01 -4.57
C VAL A 160 -1.90 -12.94 -3.70
N THR A 161 -2.44 -11.73 -3.75
CA THR A 161 -1.92 -10.60 -3.00
C THR A 161 -2.65 -10.38 -1.68
N PHE A 162 -1.98 -9.77 -0.70
CA PHE A 162 -2.63 -9.35 0.54
C PHE A 162 -3.78 -8.36 0.29
N ALA A 163 -3.63 -7.46 -0.70
CA ALA A 163 -4.66 -6.49 -1.07
C ALA A 163 -5.95 -7.19 -1.51
N GLU A 164 -5.84 -8.28 -2.26
CA GLU A 164 -6.98 -9.09 -2.71
C GLU A 164 -7.68 -9.77 -1.53
N LEU A 165 -6.93 -10.42 -0.63
CA LEU A 165 -7.48 -11.05 0.58
C LEU A 165 -8.18 -10.03 1.47
N ARG A 166 -7.56 -8.86 1.66
CA ARG A 166 -8.15 -7.75 2.42
C ARG A 166 -9.44 -7.26 1.77
N GLN A 167 -9.49 -7.13 0.45
CA GLN A 167 -10.69 -6.70 -0.28
C GLN A 167 -11.83 -7.73 -0.11
N ILE A 168 -11.54 -9.01 -0.21
CA ILE A 168 -12.52 -10.08 0.02
C ILE A 168 -13.06 -9.99 1.44
N ALA A 169 -12.19 -9.83 2.44
CA ALA A 169 -12.59 -9.75 3.84
C ALA A 169 -13.54 -8.56 4.10
N PHE A 170 -13.19 -7.35 3.66
CA PHE A 170 -14.05 -6.17 3.82
C PHE A 170 -15.33 -6.21 2.98
N ALA A 171 -15.33 -6.90 1.83
CA ALA A 171 -16.54 -7.14 1.07
C ALA A 171 -17.49 -8.12 1.77
N THR A 172 -16.93 -9.06 2.53
CA THR A 172 -17.67 -10.09 3.27
C THR A 172 -18.27 -9.55 4.56
N GLU A 173 -17.49 -8.80 5.34
CA GLU A 173 -17.91 -8.26 6.63
C GLU A 173 -17.66 -6.75 6.69
N LYS A 174 -18.72 -5.98 6.53
CA LYS A 174 -18.65 -4.51 6.45
C LYS A 174 -18.90 -3.82 7.80
N LYS A 175 -19.57 -4.49 8.72
CA LYS A 175 -20.03 -3.88 9.97
C LYS A 175 -19.04 -4.09 11.10
N LEU A 176 -18.65 -5.33 11.32
CA LEU A 176 -17.83 -5.71 12.47
C LEU A 176 -16.32 -5.66 12.17
N LEU A 177 -15.90 -5.90 10.92
CA LEU A 177 -14.49 -5.91 10.56
C LEU A 177 -13.94 -4.48 10.46
N LYS A 178 -12.98 -4.15 11.33
CA LYS A 178 -12.34 -2.82 11.36
C LYS A 178 -10.97 -2.83 10.70
N ARG A 179 -10.23 -3.93 10.85
CA ARG A 179 -8.85 -4.01 10.34
C ARG A 179 -8.52 -5.43 9.91
N VAL A 180 -7.73 -5.52 8.84
CA VAL A 180 -7.04 -6.74 8.44
C VAL A 180 -5.56 -6.38 8.34
N THR A 181 -4.71 -7.13 9.02
CA THR A 181 -3.26 -6.95 9.03
C THR A 181 -2.58 -8.21 8.54
N LEU A 182 -1.49 -8.04 7.80
CA LEU A 182 -0.57 -9.12 7.46
C LEU A 182 0.62 -8.99 8.42
N PHE A 183 0.85 -9.99 9.26
CA PHE A 183 1.92 -9.93 10.25
C PHE A 183 3.02 -10.96 10.01
N ASP A 184 2.79 -11.97 9.16
CA ASP A 184 3.82 -12.90 8.74
C ASP A 184 3.59 -13.41 7.31
N VAL A 185 4.70 -13.61 6.58
CA VAL A 185 4.74 -14.19 5.23
C VAL A 185 5.80 -15.27 5.22
N TYR A 186 5.41 -16.50 4.96
CA TYR A 186 6.35 -17.59 4.84
C TYR A 186 6.33 -18.16 3.43
N GLU A 187 7.52 -18.17 2.81
CA GLU A 187 7.81 -18.80 1.53
C GLU A 187 9.03 -19.70 1.72
N GLY A 188 8.82 -21.00 1.87
CA GLY A 188 9.91 -21.92 2.13
C GLY A 188 9.58 -23.36 1.77
N ASP A 189 10.59 -24.22 1.85
CA ASP A 189 10.59 -25.62 1.38
C ASP A 189 9.55 -26.54 2.05
N LYS A 190 8.94 -26.07 3.16
CA LYS A 190 7.89 -26.80 3.86
C LYS A 190 6.50 -26.59 3.28
N LEU A 191 6.37 -25.76 2.24
CA LEU A 191 5.12 -25.50 1.55
C LEU A 191 5.09 -26.21 0.19
N PRO A 192 3.89 -26.56 -0.32
CA PRO A 192 3.76 -27.02 -1.69
C PRO A 192 4.33 -26.01 -2.68
N GLU A 193 4.89 -26.51 -3.78
CA GLU A 193 5.43 -25.67 -4.83
C GLU A 193 4.38 -24.68 -5.36
N GLY A 194 4.76 -23.45 -5.62
CA GLY A 194 3.84 -22.41 -6.09
C GLY A 194 2.94 -21.79 -5.01
N LYS A 195 3.09 -22.18 -3.74
CA LYS A 195 2.32 -21.66 -2.61
C LYS A 195 3.15 -20.79 -1.68
N LYS A 196 2.45 -19.92 -0.93
CA LYS A 196 2.98 -19.16 0.20
C LYS A 196 1.97 -19.15 1.34
N SER A 197 2.44 -18.90 2.55
CA SER A 197 1.59 -18.78 3.73
C SER A 197 1.52 -17.33 4.18
N TYR A 198 0.31 -16.82 4.39
CA TYR A 198 0.03 -15.52 4.99
C TYR A 198 -0.59 -15.71 6.36
N ALA A 199 -0.02 -15.05 7.39
CA ALA A 199 -0.65 -14.94 8.69
C ALA A 199 -1.36 -13.58 8.79
N LEU A 200 -2.69 -13.63 8.86
CA LEU A 200 -3.58 -12.48 8.86
C LEU A 200 -4.21 -12.28 10.22
N GLY A 201 -4.17 -11.05 10.75
CA GLY A 201 -4.91 -10.64 11.93
C GLY A 201 -6.17 -9.87 11.54
N PHE A 202 -7.31 -10.29 12.09
CA PHE A 202 -8.61 -9.64 11.91
C PHE A 202 -9.03 -8.96 13.20
N THR A 203 -9.30 -7.66 13.13
CA THR A 203 -9.82 -6.88 14.25
C THR A 203 -11.30 -6.65 14.05
N LEU A 204 -12.11 -7.17 14.98
CA LEU A 204 -13.56 -7.06 14.99
C LEU A 204 -14.02 -6.15 16.11
N GLU A 205 -15.00 -5.30 15.86
CA GLU A 205 -15.59 -4.40 16.83
C GLU A 205 -17.06 -4.13 16.48
N ASP A 206 -17.92 -4.07 17.51
CA ASP A 206 -19.25 -3.51 17.40
C ASP A 206 -19.33 -2.27 18.30
N LYS A 207 -19.67 -1.10 17.71
CA LYS A 207 -19.76 0.18 18.45
C LYS A 207 -20.93 0.23 19.43
N SER A 208 -21.88 -0.71 19.33
CA SER A 208 -23.11 -0.74 20.12
C SER A 208 -23.09 -1.74 21.29
N GLN A 209 -22.20 -2.74 21.26
CA GLN A 209 -22.17 -3.81 22.26
C GLN A 209 -20.85 -4.59 22.24
N THR A 210 -20.54 -5.27 23.33
CA THR A 210 -19.45 -6.24 23.39
C THR A 210 -19.79 -7.46 22.53
N LEU A 211 -18.85 -7.86 21.69
CA LEU A 211 -19.00 -9.06 20.85
C LEU A 211 -18.97 -10.32 21.72
N ASN A 212 -19.93 -11.21 21.54
CA ASN A 212 -19.92 -12.53 22.15
C ASN A 212 -19.25 -13.58 21.24
N ASP A 213 -18.80 -14.69 21.83
CA ASP A 213 -18.05 -15.73 21.11
C ASP A 213 -18.82 -16.30 19.91
N LYS A 214 -20.14 -16.49 20.02
CA LYS A 214 -20.96 -17.01 18.92
C LYS A 214 -20.94 -16.09 17.71
N VAL A 215 -21.01 -14.77 17.91
CA VAL A 215 -20.94 -13.78 16.81
C VAL A 215 -19.55 -13.76 16.21
N ILE A 216 -18.51 -13.81 17.05
CA ILE A 216 -17.11 -13.81 16.61
C ILE A 216 -16.85 -15.06 15.75
N GLU A 217 -17.18 -16.26 16.24
CA GLU A 217 -16.98 -17.50 15.50
C GLU A 217 -17.75 -17.53 14.17
N LYS A 218 -19.02 -17.12 14.19
CA LYS A 218 -19.83 -17.03 12.97
C LYS A 218 -19.19 -16.08 11.93
N THR A 219 -18.70 -14.94 12.38
CA THR A 219 -18.04 -13.94 11.51
C THR A 219 -16.75 -14.51 10.94
N MET A 220 -15.90 -15.11 11.78
CA MET A 220 -14.64 -15.70 11.36
C MET A 220 -14.86 -16.88 10.39
N ASN A 221 -15.79 -17.76 10.67
CA ASN A 221 -16.14 -18.87 9.78
C ASN A 221 -16.64 -18.38 8.40
N ASN A 222 -17.41 -17.29 8.38
CA ASN A 222 -17.85 -16.69 7.12
C ASN A 222 -16.68 -16.07 6.35
N LEU A 223 -15.79 -15.33 7.03
CA LEU A 223 -14.59 -14.76 6.44
C LEU A 223 -13.70 -15.84 5.86
N GLN A 224 -13.41 -16.91 6.63
CA GLN A 224 -12.64 -18.05 6.18
C GLN A 224 -13.22 -18.66 4.91
N ARG A 225 -14.51 -19.02 4.92
CA ARG A 225 -15.18 -19.62 3.77
C ARG A 225 -15.11 -18.76 2.52
N GLN A 226 -15.24 -17.42 2.66
CA GLN A 226 -15.16 -16.52 1.52
C GLN A 226 -13.72 -16.40 0.98
N LEU A 227 -12.72 -16.39 1.85
CA LEU A 227 -11.31 -16.43 1.45
C LEU A 227 -10.97 -17.73 0.74
N GLU A 228 -11.46 -18.88 1.24
CA GLU A 228 -11.30 -20.18 0.59
C GLU A 228 -11.97 -20.21 -0.79
N THR A 229 -13.20 -19.74 -0.89
CA THR A 229 -13.99 -19.82 -2.14
C THR A 229 -13.48 -18.86 -3.21
N ARG A 230 -13.07 -17.63 -2.84
CA ARG A 230 -12.78 -16.56 -3.79
C ARG A 230 -11.30 -16.40 -4.10
N ALA A 231 -10.41 -16.74 -3.16
CA ALA A 231 -8.96 -16.66 -3.34
C ALA A 231 -8.27 -18.02 -3.40
N GLY A 232 -9.02 -19.13 -3.31
CA GLY A 232 -8.45 -20.47 -3.25
C GLY A 232 -7.57 -20.70 -2.01
N ALA A 233 -7.79 -19.90 -0.96
CA ALA A 233 -7.03 -20.01 0.28
C ALA A 233 -7.37 -21.33 1.00
N GLN A 234 -6.41 -21.87 1.74
CA GLN A 234 -6.60 -23.00 2.63
C GLN A 234 -6.12 -22.62 4.02
N VAL A 235 -6.94 -22.87 5.05
CA VAL A 235 -6.49 -22.60 6.42
C VAL A 235 -5.42 -23.61 6.80
N ARG A 236 -4.33 -23.07 7.31
CA ARG A 236 -3.23 -23.89 7.85
C ARG A 236 -3.42 -24.02 9.36
N SER A 237 -3.66 -25.24 9.80
CA SER A 237 -3.68 -25.62 11.22
C SER A 237 -2.28 -25.74 11.79
#